data_cb3155b49be419be870851c62f46b011
#
_entry.id   cb3155b49be419be870851c62f46b011
#
_cell.length_a   1.000
_cell.length_b   1.000
_cell.length_c   1.000
_cell.angle_alpha   90.00
_cell.angle_beta   90.00
_cell.angle_gamma   90.00
#
_symmetry.space_group_name_H-M   'P 1'
#
loop_
_entity.id
_entity.type
_entity.pdbx_description
1 polymer ?
#
loop_
_entity_poly.entity_id
_entity_poly.type
_entity_poly.pdbx_seq_one_letter_code
_entity_poly.pdbx_strand_id
1 'polypeptide(L)'
;RELGLQIEQVWKKMATTFKVNICYGGHSIETEIKNLSNPPAVLIGTPGRLADHLERETFDPKYIKTLVLDEFDKSLQLGFHEEMSFIIGKLTNLNKRILVSATADIEIPRYTRVVNPMVLDFIKPEDTDSNLSVKLVQSKEKDKVNTLFQLICGLKSEAALVFCNHRDAAERISETLNKKGIYATYYHGGMDQEERERALIQFRNG
;
A
#
# COMPACT_ATOMS: atom_id res chain seq x y z
N ARG A 1 2.72 -1.81 3.05
CA ARG A 1 3.29 -1.06 4.21
C ARG A 1 2.71 0.34 4.24
N GLU A 2 2.92 1.13 3.21
CA GLU A 2 2.48 2.53 3.10
C GLU A 2 0.96 2.66 3.28
N LEU A 3 0.17 1.77 2.68
CA LEU A 3 -1.27 1.71 2.87
C LEU A 3 -1.64 1.51 4.36
N GLY A 4 -0.97 0.58 5.05
CA GLY A 4 -1.20 0.36 6.48
C GLY A 4 -0.94 1.60 7.33
N LEU A 5 0.15 2.34 7.04
CA LEU A 5 0.45 3.62 7.68
C LEU A 5 -0.61 4.69 7.40
N GLN A 6 -1.13 4.74 6.17
CA GLN A 6 -2.22 5.65 5.82
C GLN A 6 -3.50 5.34 6.60
N ILE A 7 -3.88 4.06 6.71
CA ILE A 7 -5.04 3.63 7.49
C ILE A 7 -4.86 3.98 8.96
N GLU A 8 -3.68 3.75 9.54
CA GLU A 8 -3.37 4.14 10.92
C GLU A 8 -3.50 5.66 11.13
N GLN A 9 -2.99 6.46 10.20
CA GLN A 9 -3.11 7.91 10.27
C GLN A 9 -4.57 8.39 10.20
N VAL A 10 -5.38 7.78 9.33
CA VAL A 10 -6.82 8.08 9.25
C VAL A 10 -7.50 7.74 10.56
N TRP A 11 -7.22 6.57 11.13
CA TRP A 11 -7.76 6.16 12.42
C TRP A 11 -7.41 7.15 13.53
N LYS A 12 -6.15 7.57 13.62
CA LYS A 12 -5.70 8.57 14.60
C LYS A 12 -6.39 9.91 14.44
N LYS A 13 -6.65 10.35 13.19
CA LYS A 13 -7.39 11.60 12.92
C LYS A 13 -8.85 11.55 13.35
N MET A 14 -9.45 10.37 13.43
CA MET A 14 -10.82 10.22 13.96
C MET A 14 -10.92 10.50 15.46
N ALA A 15 -9.78 10.69 16.14
CA ALA A 15 -9.68 11.02 17.57
C ALA A 15 -10.50 10.08 18.48
N THR A 16 -10.56 8.78 18.11
CA THR A 16 -11.21 7.77 18.92
C THR A 16 -10.36 7.46 20.16
N THR A 17 -10.99 6.99 21.23
CA THR A 17 -10.29 6.50 22.42
C THR A 17 -9.73 5.06 22.24
N PHE A 18 -10.04 4.43 21.13
CA PHE A 18 -9.64 3.06 20.84
C PHE A 18 -8.20 2.97 20.34
N LYS A 19 -7.41 2.17 21.02
CA LYS A 19 -6.01 1.92 20.63
C LYS A 19 -5.92 1.24 19.26
N VAL A 20 -5.03 1.72 18.41
CA VAL A 20 -4.64 1.10 17.14
C VAL A 20 -3.16 0.71 17.20
N ASN A 21 -2.82 -0.45 16.67
CA ASN A 21 -1.45 -0.86 16.41
C ASN A 21 -1.30 -1.26 14.94
N ILE A 22 -0.11 -1.03 14.42
CA ILE A 22 0.28 -1.47 13.08
C ILE A 22 1.47 -2.40 13.14
N CYS A 23 1.44 -3.48 12.33
CA CYS A 23 2.50 -4.48 12.20
C CYS A 23 2.88 -4.66 10.74
N TYR A 24 4.14 -4.37 10.38
CA TYR A 24 4.63 -4.51 9.00
C TYR A 24 6.14 -4.79 8.96
N GLY A 25 6.60 -5.43 7.89
CA GLY A 25 8.01 -5.78 7.74
C GLY A 25 8.92 -4.56 7.58
N GLY A 26 10.16 -4.67 8.04
CA GLY A 26 11.17 -3.61 8.01
C GLY A 26 11.39 -2.91 9.35
N HIS A 27 10.61 -3.25 10.37
CA HIS A 27 10.80 -2.79 11.75
C HIS A 27 11.08 -3.94 12.71
N SER A 28 11.60 -3.58 13.91
CA SER A 28 11.86 -4.56 14.97
C SER A 28 10.56 -5.23 15.42
N ILE A 29 10.54 -6.55 15.35
CA ILE A 29 9.42 -7.35 15.83
C ILE A 29 9.27 -7.26 17.35
N GLU A 30 10.36 -7.10 18.09
CA GLU A 30 10.34 -6.97 19.55
C GLU A 30 9.54 -5.73 19.99
N THR A 31 9.68 -4.64 19.23
CA THR A 31 8.90 -3.42 19.48
C THR A 31 7.40 -3.67 19.23
N GLU A 32 7.04 -4.38 18.16
CA GLU A 32 5.66 -4.74 17.87
C GLU A 32 5.09 -5.68 18.96
N ILE A 33 5.83 -6.69 19.39
CA ILE A 33 5.45 -7.60 20.48
C ILE A 33 5.17 -6.81 21.76
N LYS A 34 6.07 -5.89 22.13
CA LYS A 34 5.88 -5.02 23.31
C LYS A 34 4.61 -4.18 23.18
N ASN A 35 4.31 -3.67 22.00
CA ASN A 35 3.10 -2.89 21.77
C ASN A 35 1.82 -3.74 21.83
N LEU A 36 1.90 -5.00 21.42
CA LEU A 36 0.77 -5.95 21.44
C LEU A 36 0.52 -6.53 22.85
N SER A 37 1.46 -6.43 23.79
CA SER A 37 1.23 -6.86 25.19
C SER A 37 0.05 -6.15 25.87
N ASN A 38 -0.27 -4.93 25.40
CA ASN A 38 -1.53 -4.28 25.69
C ASN A 38 -2.39 -4.30 24.42
N PRO A 39 -3.39 -5.20 24.28
CA PRO A 39 -4.09 -5.46 23.05
C PRO A 39 -4.77 -4.20 22.48
N PRO A 40 -4.63 -3.94 21.17
CA PRO A 40 -5.33 -2.85 20.51
C PRO A 40 -6.79 -3.23 20.20
N ALA A 41 -7.65 -2.23 20.04
CA ALA A 41 -9.00 -2.42 19.51
C ALA A 41 -8.95 -2.65 17.96
N VAL A 42 -7.95 -2.07 17.30
CA VAL A 42 -7.71 -2.24 15.86
C VAL A 42 -6.26 -2.64 15.64
N LEU A 43 -6.05 -3.76 14.97
CA LEU A 43 -4.76 -4.24 14.52
C LEU A 43 -4.69 -4.14 13.00
N ILE A 44 -3.78 -3.32 12.50
CA ILE A 44 -3.51 -3.16 11.07
C ILE A 44 -2.22 -3.91 10.77
N GLY A 45 -2.14 -4.62 9.64
CA GLY A 45 -0.89 -5.29 9.31
C GLY A 45 -0.80 -5.76 7.88
N THR A 46 0.44 -5.98 7.43
CA THR A 46 0.71 -6.66 6.17
C THR A 46 0.59 -8.18 6.35
N PRO A 47 0.13 -8.94 5.33
CA PRO A 47 -0.12 -10.37 5.48
C PRO A 47 1.06 -11.15 6.07
N GLY A 48 2.26 -11.03 5.50
CA GLY A 48 3.43 -11.78 6.00
C GLY A 48 3.80 -11.45 7.44
N ARG A 49 3.66 -10.18 7.90
CA ARG A 49 3.98 -9.81 9.28
C ARG A 49 2.91 -10.28 10.27
N LEU A 50 1.64 -10.26 9.88
CA LEU A 50 0.57 -10.81 10.71
C LEU A 50 0.66 -12.33 10.82
N ALA A 51 1.07 -13.03 9.76
CA ALA A 51 1.35 -14.46 9.81
C ALA A 51 2.48 -14.77 10.80
N ASP A 52 3.61 -14.04 10.74
CA ASP A 52 4.75 -14.18 11.68
C ASP A 52 4.32 -13.97 13.15
N HIS A 53 3.49 -12.95 13.42
CA HIS A 53 2.94 -12.74 14.76
C HIS A 53 2.02 -13.88 15.23
N LEU A 54 1.22 -14.45 14.35
CA LEU A 54 0.34 -15.58 14.65
C LEU A 54 1.12 -16.88 14.86
N GLU A 55 2.21 -17.11 14.12
CA GLU A 55 3.11 -18.24 14.31
C GLU A 55 3.84 -18.16 15.67
N ARG A 56 4.24 -16.95 16.08
CA ARG A 56 4.89 -16.65 17.35
C ARG A 56 3.91 -16.53 18.52
N GLU A 57 2.61 -16.63 18.27
CA GLU A 57 1.55 -16.51 19.29
C GLU A 57 1.64 -15.21 20.11
N THR A 58 2.04 -14.10 19.50
CA THR A 58 2.26 -12.81 20.19
C THR A 58 0.98 -12.09 20.60
N PHE A 59 -0.16 -12.52 20.07
CA PHE A 59 -1.51 -12.11 20.48
C PHE A 59 -2.48 -13.27 20.28
N ASP A 60 -3.61 -13.22 20.99
CA ASP A 60 -4.64 -14.27 20.91
C ASP A 60 -5.69 -13.94 19.85
N PRO A 61 -5.71 -14.66 18.72
CA PRO A 61 -6.62 -14.37 17.60
C PRO A 61 -8.10 -14.61 17.92
N LYS A 62 -8.43 -15.31 19.03
CA LYS A 62 -9.85 -15.59 19.40
C LYS A 62 -10.66 -14.34 19.72
N TYR A 63 -10.00 -13.22 20.06
CA TYR A 63 -10.67 -11.96 20.36
C TYR A 63 -11.01 -11.15 19.11
N ILE A 64 -10.49 -11.52 17.95
CA ILE A 64 -10.78 -10.84 16.69
C ILE A 64 -12.13 -11.24 16.17
N LYS A 65 -13.05 -10.29 16.05
CA LYS A 65 -14.44 -10.48 15.60
C LYS A 65 -14.71 -10.00 14.18
N THR A 66 -13.92 -9.05 13.72
CA THR A 66 -14.07 -8.44 12.40
C THR A 66 -12.75 -8.49 11.65
N LEU A 67 -12.80 -8.91 10.40
CA LEU A 67 -11.69 -8.88 9.45
C LEU A 67 -12.04 -7.92 8.32
N VAL A 68 -11.10 -7.05 7.99
CA VAL A 68 -11.16 -6.18 6.81
C VAL A 68 -9.95 -6.51 5.92
N LEU A 69 -10.20 -6.84 4.67
CA LEU A 69 -9.18 -7.03 3.64
C LEU A 69 -9.27 -5.86 2.68
N ASP A 70 -8.36 -4.91 2.83
CA ASP A 70 -8.28 -3.73 1.97
C ASP A 70 -7.36 -4.00 0.79
N GLU A 71 -7.69 -3.46 -0.40
CA GLU A 71 -7.01 -3.78 -1.67
C GLU A 71 -6.80 -5.30 -1.84
N PHE A 72 -7.83 -6.10 -1.52
CA PHE A 72 -7.65 -7.54 -1.46
C PHE A 72 -7.30 -8.14 -2.83
N ASP A 73 -7.74 -7.54 -3.93
CA ASP A 73 -7.36 -7.85 -5.31
C ASP A 73 -5.85 -7.76 -5.51
N LYS A 74 -5.24 -6.69 -5.01
CA LYS A 74 -3.78 -6.49 -5.07
C LYS A 74 -3.04 -7.52 -4.24
N SER A 75 -3.57 -7.85 -3.06
CA SER A 75 -3.00 -8.88 -2.20
C SER A 75 -2.98 -10.25 -2.89
N LEU A 76 -4.02 -10.59 -3.65
CA LEU A 76 -4.06 -11.81 -4.47
C LEU A 76 -3.04 -11.77 -5.62
N GLN A 77 -2.98 -10.67 -6.37
CA GLN A 77 -2.03 -10.48 -7.47
C GLN A 77 -0.56 -10.55 -7.02
N LEU A 78 -0.26 -10.10 -5.80
CA LEU A 78 1.07 -10.15 -5.20
C LEU A 78 1.43 -11.52 -4.61
N GLY A 79 0.53 -12.49 -4.64
CA GLY A 79 0.80 -13.87 -4.23
C GLY A 79 0.65 -14.17 -2.74
N PHE A 80 0.00 -13.30 -1.96
CA PHE A 80 -0.21 -13.50 -0.50
C PHE A 80 -1.32 -14.50 -0.16
N HIS A 81 -1.58 -15.49 -1.04
CA HIS A 81 -2.65 -16.48 -0.84
C HIS A 81 -2.42 -17.35 0.39
N GLU A 82 -1.19 -17.82 0.61
CA GLU A 82 -0.85 -18.73 1.69
C GLU A 82 -0.96 -18.02 3.04
N GLU A 83 -0.35 -16.84 3.17
CA GLU A 83 -0.39 -16.05 4.40
C GLU A 83 -1.84 -15.65 4.76
N MET A 84 -2.62 -15.21 3.77
CA MET A 84 -4.01 -14.83 3.99
C MET A 84 -4.87 -16.04 4.40
N SER A 85 -4.66 -17.20 3.77
CA SER A 85 -5.34 -18.44 4.13
C SER A 85 -4.99 -18.88 5.56
N PHE A 86 -3.70 -18.82 5.92
CA PHE A 86 -3.21 -19.12 7.25
C PHE A 86 -3.82 -18.19 8.30
N ILE A 87 -3.75 -16.86 8.09
CA ILE A 87 -4.31 -15.87 8.99
C ILE A 87 -5.80 -16.12 9.23
N ILE A 88 -6.59 -16.25 8.15
CA ILE A 88 -8.04 -16.46 8.24
C ILE A 88 -8.37 -17.79 8.92
N GLY A 89 -7.55 -18.81 8.70
CA GLY A 89 -7.65 -20.11 9.37
C GLY A 89 -7.52 -20.00 10.89
N LYS A 90 -6.65 -19.13 11.38
CA LYS A 90 -6.43 -18.88 12.82
C LYS A 90 -7.56 -18.02 13.45
N LEU A 91 -8.26 -17.20 12.67
CA LEU A 91 -9.33 -16.33 13.15
C LEU A 91 -10.67 -17.08 13.27
N THR A 92 -10.78 -17.92 14.30
CA THR A 92 -11.92 -18.85 14.47
C THR A 92 -13.23 -18.16 14.86
N ASN A 93 -13.17 -16.97 15.44
CA ASN A 93 -14.30 -16.27 16.05
C ASN A 93 -14.78 -15.05 15.23
N LEU A 94 -14.50 -15.05 13.92
CA LEU A 94 -14.95 -13.97 13.04
C LEU A 94 -16.46 -13.94 12.85
N ASN A 95 -17.09 -12.82 13.22
CA ASN A 95 -18.49 -12.54 12.99
C ASN A 95 -18.69 -11.76 11.66
N LYS A 96 -17.72 -10.93 11.28
CA LYS A 96 -17.83 -10.05 10.13
C LYS A 96 -16.57 -10.11 9.26
N ARG A 97 -16.77 -10.15 7.95
CA ARG A 97 -15.72 -10.07 6.94
C ARG A 97 -16.09 -8.97 5.95
N ILE A 98 -15.15 -8.08 5.69
CA ILE A 98 -15.30 -6.97 4.74
C ILE A 98 -14.14 -7.07 3.77
N LEU A 99 -14.45 -7.18 2.49
CA LEU A 99 -13.48 -7.19 1.41
C LEU A 99 -13.67 -5.91 0.60
N VAL A 100 -12.59 -5.14 0.45
CA VAL A 100 -12.59 -3.90 -0.30
C VAL A 100 -11.68 -4.04 -1.51
N SER A 101 -12.19 -3.68 -2.67
CA SER A 101 -11.47 -3.74 -3.94
C SER A 101 -11.84 -2.54 -4.83
N ALA A 102 -10.89 -2.09 -5.64
CA ALA A 102 -11.12 -1.12 -6.69
C ALA A 102 -11.65 -1.75 -8.00
N THR A 103 -11.67 -3.08 -8.10
CA THR A 103 -12.11 -3.82 -9.29
C THR A 103 -13.32 -4.69 -8.96
N ALA A 104 -14.32 -4.71 -9.84
CA ALA A 104 -15.59 -5.38 -9.60
C ALA A 104 -15.53 -6.91 -9.79
N ASP A 105 -14.73 -7.39 -10.76
CA ASP A 105 -14.76 -8.79 -11.23
C ASP A 105 -13.66 -9.65 -10.59
N ILE A 106 -13.65 -9.73 -9.25
CA ILE A 106 -12.65 -10.57 -8.56
C ILE A 106 -13.33 -11.78 -7.97
N GLU A 107 -12.82 -12.95 -8.34
CA GLU A 107 -13.22 -14.19 -7.69
C GLU A 107 -12.79 -14.17 -6.21
N ILE A 108 -13.77 -14.29 -5.32
CA ILE A 108 -13.54 -14.34 -3.87
C ILE A 108 -13.02 -15.74 -3.52
N PRO A 109 -11.76 -15.88 -3.05
CA PRO A 109 -11.20 -17.19 -2.75
C PRO A 109 -11.93 -17.90 -1.63
N ARG A 110 -12.04 -19.23 -1.74
CA ARG A 110 -12.77 -20.08 -0.76
C ARG A 110 -12.24 -19.97 0.67
N TYR A 111 -10.93 -19.70 0.84
CA TYR A 111 -10.34 -19.57 2.17
C TYR A 111 -10.87 -18.36 2.96
N THR A 112 -11.43 -17.35 2.28
CA THR A 112 -12.06 -16.20 2.95
C THR A 112 -13.30 -16.59 3.74
N ARG A 113 -13.90 -17.76 3.42
CA ARG A 113 -15.15 -18.25 4.02
C ARG A 113 -16.31 -17.26 3.89
N VAL A 114 -16.29 -16.43 2.86
CA VAL A 114 -17.41 -15.55 2.51
C VAL A 114 -18.38 -16.33 1.66
N VAL A 115 -19.63 -16.44 2.14
CA VAL A 115 -20.72 -17.11 1.45
C VAL A 115 -21.87 -16.12 1.28
N ASN A 116 -22.40 -16.01 0.07
CA ASN A 116 -23.48 -15.07 -0.27
C ASN A 116 -23.20 -13.63 0.24
N PRO A 117 -22.12 -12.96 -0.23
CA PRO A 117 -21.78 -11.64 0.23
C PRO A 117 -22.85 -10.62 -0.14
N MET A 118 -23.10 -9.66 0.73
CA MET A 118 -23.77 -8.43 0.35
C MET A 118 -22.75 -7.59 -0.44
N VAL A 119 -23.04 -7.33 -1.71
CA VAL A 119 -22.18 -6.52 -2.57
C VAL A 119 -22.68 -5.07 -2.53
N LEU A 120 -21.77 -4.17 -2.18
CA LEU A 120 -22.00 -2.73 -2.25
C LEU A 120 -21.09 -2.19 -3.36
N ASP A 121 -21.70 -1.84 -4.50
CA ASP A 121 -20.99 -1.31 -5.65
C ASP A 121 -21.13 0.21 -5.68
N PHE A 122 -19.99 0.87 -5.54
CA PHE A 122 -19.86 2.32 -5.64
C PHE A 122 -19.08 2.75 -6.90
N ILE A 123 -18.76 1.80 -7.78
CA ILE A 123 -18.05 2.08 -9.03
C ILE A 123 -19.10 2.65 -10.01
N LYS A 124 -19.03 3.94 -10.25
CA LYS A 124 -19.88 4.56 -11.26
C LYS A 124 -19.37 4.18 -12.66
N PRO A 125 -20.26 3.78 -13.58
CA PRO A 125 -19.87 3.33 -14.93
C PRO A 125 -19.13 4.37 -15.75
N GLU A 126 -19.31 5.65 -15.49
CA GLU A 126 -18.68 6.75 -16.22
C GLU A 126 -18.59 7.99 -15.31
N ASP A 127 -17.51 8.12 -14.54
CA ASP A 127 -17.10 9.47 -14.14
C ASP A 127 -16.42 10.13 -15.35
N THR A 128 -17.24 10.66 -16.25
CA THR A 128 -16.82 11.51 -17.39
C THR A 128 -16.21 12.84 -16.93
N ASP A 129 -16.35 13.17 -15.67
CA ASP A 129 -15.68 14.30 -15.01
C ASP A 129 -14.37 13.87 -14.32
N SER A 130 -13.52 13.09 -15.00
CA SER A 130 -12.17 12.91 -14.49
C SER A 130 -11.42 14.24 -14.62
N ASN A 131 -11.03 14.83 -13.49
CA ASN A 131 -10.09 15.97 -13.44
C ASN A 131 -8.70 15.59 -14.01
N LEU A 132 -8.59 14.41 -14.63
CA LEU A 132 -7.37 13.86 -15.21
C LEU A 132 -7.33 14.16 -16.71
N SER A 133 -6.40 15.01 -17.13
CA SER A 133 -6.08 15.23 -18.53
C SER A 133 -4.95 14.29 -18.97
N VAL A 134 -5.23 13.40 -19.92
CA VAL A 134 -4.23 12.48 -20.48
C VAL A 134 -3.65 13.06 -21.76
N LYS A 135 -2.31 13.16 -21.82
CA LYS A 135 -1.58 13.61 -23.01
C LYS A 135 -0.58 12.54 -23.45
N LEU A 136 -0.60 12.20 -24.72
CA LEU A 136 0.38 11.29 -25.32
C LEU A 136 1.53 12.10 -25.94
N VAL A 137 2.75 11.83 -25.50
CA VAL A 137 3.96 12.45 -26.05
C VAL A 137 4.79 11.39 -26.78
N GLN A 138 5.02 11.59 -28.05
CA GLN A 138 5.88 10.73 -28.86
C GLN A 138 7.33 11.22 -28.81
N SER A 139 8.25 10.35 -28.42
CA SER A 139 9.69 10.61 -28.50
C SER A 139 10.26 10.01 -29.78
N LYS A 140 11.12 10.77 -30.47
CA LYS A 140 11.84 10.28 -31.67
C LYS A 140 12.99 9.34 -31.28
N GLU A 141 13.48 9.44 -30.06
CA GLU A 141 14.61 8.66 -29.55
C GLU A 141 14.12 7.45 -28.75
N LYS A 142 14.87 6.33 -28.81
CA LYS A 142 14.62 5.16 -27.95
C LYS A 142 14.75 5.51 -26.47
N ASP A 143 15.78 6.31 -26.12
CA ASP A 143 15.93 6.84 -24.76
C ASP A 143 15.09 8.10 -24.60
N LYS A 144 14.03 7.99 -23.81
CA LYS A 144 13.05 9.06 -23.61
C LYS A 144 13.48 10.09 -22.56
N VAL A 145 14.68 9.98 -21.97
CA VAL A 145 15.09 10.85 -20.85
C VAL A 145 15.18 12.32 -21.27
N ASN A 146 15.64 12.63 -22.50
CA ASN A 146 15.66 14.01 -22.98
C ASN A 146 14.27 14.57 -23.18
N THR A 147 13.34 13.79 -23.72
CA THR A 147 11.93 14.20 -23.85
C THR A 147 11.29 14.42 -22.48
N LEU A 148 11.55 13.54 -21.51
CA LEU A 148 11.10 13.70 -20.13
C LEU A 148 11.66 14.98 -19.50
N PHE A 149 12.95 15.25 -19.67
CA PHE A 149 13.57 16.48 -19.18
C PHE A 149 12.89 17.73 -19.71
N GLN A 150 12.62 17.79 -21.02
CA GLN A 150 11.89 18.90 -21.63
C GLN A 150 10.48 19.07 -21.08
N LEU A 151 9.76 17.95 -20.85
CA LEU A 151 8.43 17.96 -20.24
C LEU A 151 8.47 18.53 -18.82
N ILE A 152 9.42 18.08 -17.99
CA ILE A 152 9.54 18.55 -16.61
C ILE A 152 9.89 20.06 -16.60
N CYS A 153 10.79 20.52 -17.46
CA CYS A 153 11.07 21.94 -17.60
C CYS A 153 9.82 22.76 -17.96
N GLY A 154 8.92 22.19 -18.75
CA GLY A 154 7.63 22.81 -19.09
C GLY A 154 6.63 22.90 -17.92
N LEU A 155 6.75 22.03 -16.91
CA LEU A 155 5.91 22.05 -15.70
C LEU A 155 6.36 23.14 -14.69
N LYS A 156 7.48 23.79 -14.93
CA LYS A 156 8.06 24.83 -14.05
C LYS A 156 8.35 24.27 -12.64
N SER A 157 7.63 24.78 -11.63
CA SER A 157 7.81 24.42 -10.21
C SER A 157 6.81 23.36 -9.72
N GLU A 158 6.01 22.77 -10.60
CA GLU A 158 5.05 21.74 -10.18
C GLU A 158 5.77 20.41 -9.88
N ALA A 159 5.38 19.78 -8.77
CA ALA A 159 5.89 18.46 -8.44
C ALA A 159 5.39 17.41 -9.44
N ALA A 160 6.29 16.51 -9.86
CA ALA A 160 5.98 15.48 -10.84
C ALA A 160 6.32 14.09 -10.33
N LEU A 161 5.45 13.10 -10.61
CA LEU A 161 5.74 11.69 -10.42
C LEU A 161 6.00 11.03 -11.77
N VAL A 162 7.15 10.34 -11.88
CA VAL A 162 7.56 9.62 -13.09
C VAL A 162 7.55 8.12 -12.81
N PHE A 163 6.66 7.39 -13.46
CA PHE A 163 6.58 5.94 -13.32
C PHE A 163 7.51 5.24 -14.31
N CYS A 164 8.31 4.30 -13.81
CA CYS A 164 9.25 3.50 -14.58
C CYS A 164 8.94 2.02 -14.42
N ASN A 165 9.13 1.24 -15.49
CA ASN A 165 8.88 -0.21 -15.46
C ASN A 165 9.95 -1.00 -14.69
N HIS A 166 11.16 -0.47 -14.55
CA HIS A 166 12.30 -1.12 -13.92
C HIS A 166 12.95 -0.24 -12.86
N ARG A 167 13.50 -0.86 -11.80
CA ARG A 167 14.20 -0.18 -10.69
C ARG A 167 15.38 0.63 -11.21
N ASP A 168 16.25 0.00 -11.99
CA ASP A 168 17.44 0.62 -12.57
C ASP A 168 17.10 1.84 -13.45
N ALA A 169 15.94 1.82 -14.11
CA ALA A 169 15.46 2.95 -14.88
C ALA A 169 15.09 4.13 -13.97
N ALA A 170 14.47 3.89 -12.82
CA ALA A 170 14.14 4.92 -11.86
C ALA A 170 15.39 5.59 -11.30
N GLU A 171 16.39 4.80 -10.89
CA GLU A 171 17.68 5.29 -10.40
C GLU A 171 18.40 6.12 -11.47
N ARG A 172 18.58 5.56 -12.68
CA ARG A 172 19.25 6.22 -13.81
C ARG A 172 18.58 7.53 -14.21
N ILE A 173 17.25 7.56 -14.24
CA ILE A 173 16.49 8.77 -14.57
C ILE A 173 16.70 9.84 -13.50
N SER A 174 16.59 9.47 -12.22
CA SER A 174 16.84 10.37 -11.10
C SER A 174 18.24 10.98 -11.16
N GLU A 175 19.29 10.17 -11.35
CA GLU A 175 20.65 10.66 -11.50
C GLU A 175 20.81 11.62 -12.70
N THR A 176 20.20 11.27 -13.84
CA THR A 176 20.31 12.08 -15.05
C THR A 176 19.63 13.44 -14.87
N LEU A 177 18.47 13.47 -14.22
CA LEU A 177 17.74 14.71 -13.91
C LEU A 177 18.55 15.58 -12.94
N ASN A 178 19.13 15.00 -11.89
CA ASN A 178 20.00 15.72 -10.95
C ASN A 178 21.22 16.31 -11.64
N LYS A 179 21.89 15.58 -12.54
CA LYS A 179 23.02 16.10 -13.36
C LYS A 179 22.60 17.28 -14.26
N LYS A 180 21.31 17.34 -14.63
CA LYS A 180 20.74 18.45 -15.43
C LYS A 180 20.16 19.58 -14.57
N GLY A 181 20.34 19.55 -13.24
CA GLY A 181 19.90 20.59 -12.32
C GLY A 181 18.44 20.49 -11.87
N ILE A 182 17.77 19.38 -12.14
CA ILE A 182 16.41 19.09 -11.62
C ILE A 182 16.55 18.16 -10.42
N TYR A 183 16.15 18.61 -9.24
CA TYR A 183 16.15 17.76 -8.06
C TYR A 183 15.15 16.61 -8.23
N ALA A 184 15.65 15.40 -8.20
CA ALA A 184 14.84 14.18 -8.34
C ALA A 184 15.35 13.11 -7.39
N THR A 185 14.44 12.41 -6.76
CA THR A 185 14.71 11.20 -5.99
C THR A 185 14.00 10.00 -6.63
N TYR A 186 14.42 8.79 -6.31
CA TYR A 186 13.77 7.57 -6.79
C TYR A 186 13.10 6.84 -5.64
N TYR A 187 12.14 5.98 -6.01
CA TYR A 187 11.40 5.15 -5.07
C TYR A 187 11.08 3.81 -5.72
N HIS A 188 11.53 2.72 -5.12
CA HIS A 188 11.26 1.36 -5.62
C HIS A 188 11.37 0.31 -4.51
N GLY A 189 10.86 -0.89 -4.78
CA GLY A 189 10.84 -1.98 -3.80
C GLY A 189 12.19 -2.60 -3.43
N GLY A 190 13.29 -2.18 -4.08
CA GLY A 190 14.64 -2.60 -3.72
C GLY A 190 15.33 -1.77 -2.64
N MET A 191 14.75 -0.59 -2.33
CA MET A 191 15.22 0.28 -1.26
C MET A 191 14.83 -0.28 0.11
N ASP A 192 15.60 0.05 1.15
CA ASP A 192 15.19 -0.24 2.51
C ASP A 192 14.00 0.64 2.94
N GLN A 193 13.39 0.32 4.09
CA GLN A 193 12.17 1.00 4.51
C GLN A 193 12.41 2.46 4.89
N GLU A 194 13.55 2.74 5.50
CA GLU A 194 13.92 4.11 5.93
C GLU A 194 14.16 5.03 4.72
N GLU A 195 14.86 4.53 3.72
CA GLU A 195 15.07 5.26 2.46
C GLU A 195 13.76 5.56 1.74
N ARG A 196 12.84 4.59 1.70
CA ARG A 196 11.51 4.75 1.08
C ARG A 196 10.69 5.81 1.80
N GLU A 197 10.67 5.79 3.13
CA GLU A 197 9.97 6.79 3.94
C GLU A 197 10.55 8.19 3.73
N ARG A 198 11.89 8.30 3.68
CA ARG A 198 12.59 9.56 3.40
C ARG A 198 12.23 10.13 2.03
N ALA A 199 12.23 9.31 0.98
CA ALA A 199 11.86 9.74 -0.37
C ALA A 199 10.42 10.27 -0.44
N LEU A 200 9.46 9.60 0.23
CA LEU A 200 8.08 10.05 0.30
C LEU A 200 7.92 11.36 1.07
N ILE A 201 8.63 11.53 2.18
CA ILE A 201 8.62 12.78 2.97
C ILE A 201 9.17 13.93 2.12
N GLN A 202 10.28 13.72 1.43
CA GLN A 202 10.87 14.73 0.54
C GLN A 202 9.87 15.17 -0.54
N PHE A 203 9.22 14.22 -1.21
CA PHE A 203 8.23 14.54 -2.25
C PHE A 203 7.02 15.31 -1.71
N ARG A 204 6.55 14.99 -0.49
CA ARG A 204 5.41 15.67 0.14
C ARG A 204 5.71 17.11 0.58
N ASN A 205 6.97 17.37 0.89
CA ASN A 205 7.40 18.68 1.38
C ASN A 205 7.83 19.65 0.23
N GLY A 206 7.85 19.16 -1.00
CA GLY A 206 8.31 19.94 -2.18
C GLY A 206 9.79 19.82 -2.37
#